data_c5ce190afd850d0355cbed369c04c222
#
_entry.id   c5ce190afd850d0355cbed369c04c222
#
_cell.length_a   1.000
_cell.length_b   1.000
_cell.length_c   1.000
_cell.angle_alpha   90.00
_cell.angle_beta   90.00
_cell.angle_gamma   90.00
#
_symmetry.space_group_name_H-M   'P 1'
#
loop_
_entity.id
_entity.type
_entity.pdbx_description
1 polymer ?
#
loop_
_entity_poly.entity_id
_entity_poly.type
_entity_poly.pdbx_seq_one_letter_code
_entity_poly.pdbx_strand_id
1 'polypeptide(L)'
;AIVLISAAACFVLSALGLKSITSAVLVPLMMLSFPSMCSLFTFMFTADCYAVGILLSCAGVWFIRKYKYGFLPGIVCLVLCMGIYQAYLCLALGILVTGLFLDMLEESSKASLVFRKGIKAFVVACVSVVVYTVISRMIYPQLDAYNGLDQMGKLDLIRLPRLILRSYKWVAEYFILKPFSFISGTAWVLNVVSCLLTAALVIAFFIKKKYYRNVWTT
;
A
#
# COMPACT_ATOMS: atom_id res chain seq x y z
N ALA A 1 15.87 -10.16 5.80
CA ALA A 1 14.52 -9.55 5.79
C ALA A 1 14.50 -8.19 6.50
N ILE A 2 14.88 -8.08 7.79
CA ILE A 2 14.78 -6.83 8.58
C ILE A 2 15.51 -5.65 7.92
N VAL A 3 16.74 -5.84 7.46
CA VAL A 3 17.53 -4.80 6.77
C VAL A 3 16.82 -4.33 5.48
N LEU A 4 16.23 -5.25 4.72
CA LEU A 4 15.50 -4.93 3.50
C LEU A 4 14.22 -4.12 3.80
N ILE A 5 13.49 -4.48 4.86
CA ILE A 5 12.28 -3.74 5.29
C ILE A 5 12.68 -2.35 5.81
N SER A 6 13.78 -2.23 6.55
CA SER A 6 14.29 -0.92 6.98
C SER A 6 14.72 -0.04 5.78
N ALA A 7 15.36 -0.62 4.77
CA ALA A 7 15.65 0.08 3.52
C ALA A 7 14.37 0.50 2.78
N ALA A 8 13.34 -0.36 2.76
CA ALA A 8 12.04 -0.03 2.20
C ALA A 8 11.41 1.16 2.90
N ALA A 9 11.52 1.24 4.24
CA ALA A 9 11.04 2.39 5.01
C ALA A 9 11.75 3.69 4.63
N CYS A 10 13.05 3.65 4.32
CA CYS A 10 13.78 4.83 3.80
C CYS A 10 13.21 5.31 2.47
N PHE A 11 12.85 4.40 1.56
CA PHE A 11 12.17 4.76 0.32
C PHE A 11 10.79 5.38 0.57
N VAL A 12 10.00 4.85 1.52
CA VAL A 12 8.71 5.42 1.92
C VAL A 12 8.87 6.83 2.46
N LEU A 13 9.80 7.06 3.42
CA LEU A 13 10.09 8.37 3.98
C LEU A 13 10.45 9.39 2.90
N SER A 14 11.34 8.99 1.99
CA SER A 14 11.78 9.83 0.88
C SER A 14 10.65 10.08 -0.13
N ALA A 15 9.83 9.08 -0.45
CA ALA A 15 8.71 9.20 -1.36
C ALA A 15 7.61 10.12 -0.82
N LEU A 16 7.36 10.08 0.48
CA LEU A 16 6.36 10.92 1.16
C LEU A 16 6.91 12.29 1.58
N GLY A 17 8.21 12.55 1.41
CA GLY A 17 8.83 13.81 1.80
C GLY A 17 8.93 14.03 3.31
N LEU A 18 8.86 12.97 4.11
CA LEU A 18 8.91 13.04 5.57
C LEU A 18 10.35 13.20 6.05
N LYS A 19 10.66 14.34 6.69
CA LYS A 19 12.03 14.71 7.10
C LYS A 19 12.22 14.73 8.62
N SER A 20 11.16 14.55 9.41
CA SER A 20 11.26 14.63 10.87
C SER A 20 11.91 13.36 11.45
N ILE A 21 12.68 13.51 12.53
CA ILE A 21 13.26 12.38 13.28
C ILE A 21 12.16 11.44 13.77
N THR A 22 11.04 12.00 14.23
CA THR A 22 9.87 11.24 14.66
C THR A 22 9.36 10.32 13.54
N SER A 23 9.23 10.84 12.30
CA SER A 23 8.82 10.04 11.15
C SER A 23 9.86 8.96 10.82
N ALA A 24 11.15 9.29 10.92
CA ALA A 24 12.24 8.36 10.65
C ALA A 24 12.27 7.16 11.61
N VAL A 25 11.74 7.32 12.82
CA VAL A 25 11.61 6.24 13.80
C VAL A 25 10.27 5.52 13.66
N LEU A 26 9.17 6.28 13.57
CA LEU A 26 7.82 5.69 13.60
C LEU A 26 7.50 4.88 12.34
N VAL A 27 7.89 5.33 11.15
CA VAL A 27 7.55 4.61 9.90
C VAL A 27 8.20 3.22 9.84
N PRO A 28 9.52 3.05 10.08
CA PRO A 28 10.11 1.71 10.14
C PRO A 28 9.52 0.86 11.26
N LEU A 29 9.27 1.45 12.43
CA LEU A 29 8.68 0.74 13.57
C LEU A 29 7.29 0.20 13.21
N MET A 30 6.42 1.03 12.60
CA MET A 30 5.10 0.61 12.13
C MET A 30 5.20 -0.47 11.06
N MET A 31 6.13 -0.34 10.11
CA MET A 31 6.32 -1.34 9.06
C MET A 31 6.78 -2.70 9.62
N LEU A 32 7.65 -2.70 10.65
CA LEU A 32 8.15 -3.93 11.26
C LEU A 32 7.16 -4.57 12.24
N SER A 33 6.37 -3.76 12.96
CA SER A 33 5.42 -4.25 13.97
C SER A 33 4.05 -4.61 13.41
N PHE A 34 3.78 -4.34 12.13
CA PHE A 34 2.49 -4.66 11.54
C PHE A 34 2.24 -6.17 11.54
N PRO A 35 1.03 -6.65 11.91
CA PRO A 35 0.77 -8.07 12.10
C PRO A 35 1.10 -8.95 10.89
N SER A 36 0.91 -8.46 9.66
CA SER A 36 1.29 -9.19 8.45
C SER A 36 2.81 -9.36 8.29
N MET A 37 3.61 -8.45 8.87
CA MET A 37 5.06 -8.60 8.91
C MET A 37 5.48 -9.69 9.91
N CYS A 38 4.79 -9.79 11.06
CA CYS A 38 5.02 -10.87 11.99
C CYS A 38 4.72 -12.23 11.35
N SER A 39 3.64 -12.34 10.57
CA SER A 39 3.31 -13.58 9.85
C SER A 39 4.31 -13.91 8.73
N LEU A 40 4.96 -12.91 8.13
CA LEU A 40 6.01 -13.12 7.15
C LEU A 40 7.21 -13.86 7.76
N PHE A 41 7.57 -13.55 9.01
CA PHE A 41 8.67 -14.23 9.71
C PHE A 41 8.36 -15.68 10.11
N THR A 42 7.08 -16.12 10.10
CA THR A 42 6.74 -17.52 10.29
C THR A 42 7.16 -18.39 9.08
N PHE A 43 7.30 -17.78 7.90
CA PHE A 43 7.79 -18.45 6.68
C PHE A 43 9.27 -18.17 6.46
N MET A 44 10.13 -18.63 7.35
CA MET A 44 11.56 -18.29 7.39
C MET A 44 12.29 -18.51 6.05
N PHE A 45 11.93 -19.55 5.30
CA PHE A 45 12.57 -19.89 4.02
C PHE A 45 12.32 -18.86 2.90
N THR A 46 11.20 -18.15 2.95
CA THR A 46 10.77 -17.19 1.92
C THR A 46 10.76 -15.75 2.42
N ALA A 47 11.06 -15.52 3.70
CA ALA A 47 11.01 -14.20 4.34
C ALA A 47 11.86 -13.15 3.61
N ASP A 48 13.04 -13.54 3.11
CA ASP A 48 13.91 -12.62 2.37
C ASP A 48 13.34 -12.27 0.99
N CYS A 49 12.74 -13.25 0.29
CA CYS A 49 12.07 -13.00 -0.99
C CYS A 49 10.90 -12.02 -0.81
N TYR A 50 10.09 -12.21 0.21
CA TYR A 50 8.99 -11.30 0.53
C TYR A 50 9.49 -9.91 0.92
N ALA A 51 10.59 -9.82 1.68
CA ALA A 51 11.20 -8.54 2.03
C ALA A 51 11.75 -7.80 0.78
N VAL A 52 12.29 -8.52 -0.20
CA VAL A 52 12.67 -7.95 -1.51
C VAL A 52 11.43 -7.43 -2.24
N GLY A 53 10.31 -8.15 -2.22
CA GLY A 53 9.05 -7.69 -2.82
C GLY A 53 8.56 -6.38 -2.21
N ILE A 54 8.60 -6.26 -0.88
CA ILE A 54 8.28 -5.02 -0.16
C ILE A 54 9.22 -3.89 -0.56
N LEU A 55 10.53 -4.16 -0.60
CA LEU A 55 11.54 -3.19 -1.01
C LEU A 55 11.29 -2.68 -2.44
N LEU A 56 11.04 -3.57 -3.39
CA LEU A 56 10.73 -3.23 -4.77
C LEU A 56 9.45 -2.40 -4.89
N SER A 57 8.40 -2.77 -4.13
CA SER A 57 7.16 -2.00 -4.07
C SER A 57 7.41 -0.56 -3.63
N CYS A 58 8.14 -0.36 -2.52
CA CYS A 58 8.47 0.97 -1.99
C CYS A 58 9.41 1.75 -2.91
N ALA A 59 10.43 1.10 -3.49
CA ALA A 59 11.34 1.70 -4.46
C ALA A 59 10.61 2.13 -5.73
N GLY A 60 9.68 1.31 -6.24
CA GLY A 60 8.84 1.65 -7.40
C GLY A 60 8.05 2.93 -7.17
N VAL A 61 7.41 3.07 -6.01
CA VAL A 61 6.69 4.29 -5.63
C VAL A 61 7.65 5.48 -5.54
N TRP A 62 8.82 5.29 -4.92
CA TRP A 62 9.83 6.34 -4.81
C TRP A 62 10.28 6.84 -6.18
N PHE A 63 10.57 5.96 -7.15
CA PHE A 63 10.89 6.35 -8.51
C PHE A 63 9.75 7.15 -9.17
N ILE A 64 8.51 6.69 -9.08
CA ILE A 64 7.33 7.32 -9.68
C ILE A 64 7.14 8.74 -9.16
N ARG A 65 7.35 8.95 -7.84
CA ARG A 65 7.12 10.25 -7.20
C ARG A 65 8.29 11.21 -7.32
N LYS A 66 9.52 10.71 -7.27
CA LYS A 66 10.73 11.54 -7.16
C LYS A 66 11.26 12.00 -8.50
N TYR A 67 11.14 11.19 -9.55
CA TYR A 67 11.78 11.48 -10.83
C TYR A 67 10.79 11.70 -11.95
N LYS A 68 11.13 12.62 -12.87
CA LYS A 68 10.32 12.92 -14.06
C LYS A 68 10.11 11.66 -14.93
N TYR A 69 11.17 10.92 -15.18
CA TYR A 69 11.17 9.65 -15.95
C TYR A 69 11.13 8.41 -15.07
N GLY A 70 10.83 8.56 -13.79
CA GLY A 70 10.75 7.46 -12.82
C GLY A 70 9.64 6.44 -13.07
N PHE A 71 8.79 6.68 -14.07
CA PHE A 71 7.76 5.73 -14.48
C PHE A 71 8.37 4.43 -15.04
N LEU A 72 9.49 4.50 -15.80
CA LEU A 72 10.14 3.30 -16.35
C LEU A 72 10.69 2.39 -15.24
N PRO A 73 11.63 2.84 -14.37
CA PRO A 73 12.09 2.00 -13.27
C PRO A 73 10.96 1.66 -12.28
N GLY A 74 9.95 2.53 -12.14
CA GLY A 74 8.76 2.25 -11.35
C GLY A 74 7.97 1.05 -11.86
N ILE A 75 7.70 0.98 -13.17
CA ILE A 75 7.05 -0.18 -13.80
C ILE A 75 7.86 -1.44 -13.56
N VAL A 76 9.17 -1.42 -13.80
CA VAL A 76 10.05 -2.58 -13.58
C VAL A 76 9.95 -3.07 -12.14
N CYS A 77 10.09 -2.18 -11.16
CA CYS A 77 9.98 -2.52 -9.75
C CYS A 77 8.60 -3.11 -9.40
N LEU A 78 7.50 -2.52 -9.92
CA LEU A 78 6.14 -3.01 -9.66
C LEU A 78 5.88 -4.37 -10.32
N VAL A 79 6.39 -4.61 -11.52
CA VAL A 79 6.28 -5.91 -12.20
C VAL A 79 7.04 -6.99 -11.42
N LEU A 80 8.28 -6.69 -10.99
CA LEU A 80 9.07 -7.62 -10.21
C LEU A 80 8.45 -7.91 -8.84
N CYS A 81 7.92 -6.91 -8.14
CA CYS A 81 7.28 -7.13 -6.86
C CYS A 81 6.00 -7.98 -6.98
N MET A 82 5.21 -7.80 -8.05
CA MET A 82 4.05 -8.66 -8.33
C MET A 82 4.46 -10.09 -8.69
N GLY A 83 5.62 -10.28 -9.32
CA GLY A 83 6.19 -11.61 -9.57
C GLY A 83 6.55 -12.36 -8.29
N ILE A 84 6.92 -11.66 -7.23
CA ILE A 84 7.16 -12.26 -5.91
C ILE A 84 5.83 -12.50 -5.17
N TYR A 85 5.03 -11.45 -5.05
CA TYR A 85 3.72 -11.55 -4.40
C TYR A 85 2.81 -10.40 -4.85
N GLN A 86 1.71 -10.73 -5.50
CA GLN A 86 0.83 -9.75 -6.15
C GLN A 86 0.20 -8.73 -5.18
N ALA A 87 -0.02 -9.13 -3.91
CA ALA A 87 -0.56 -8.23 -2.90
C ALA A 87 0.34 -7.00 -2.62
N TYR A 88 1.62 -7.05 -2.98
CA TYR A 88 2.52 -5.89 -2.81
C TYR A 88 2.20 -4.72 -3.74
N LEU A 89 1.43 -4.95 -4.81
CA LEU A 89 0.86 -3.85 -5.57
C LEU A 89 -0.08 -3.00 -4.70
N CYS A 90 -0.86 -3.63 -3.81
CA CYS A 90 -1.73 -2.90 -2.89
C CYS A 90 -0.92 -2.02 -1.91
N LEU A 91 0.24 -2.50 -1.47
CA LEU A 91 1.17 -1.70 -0.66
C LEU A 91 1.64 -0.46 -1.44
N ALA A 92 2.09 -0.64 -2.68
CA ALA A 92 2.51 0.46 -3.54
C ALA A 92 1.38 1.48 -3.76
N LEU A 93 0.18 1.02 -4.08
CA LEU A 93 -1.00 1.88 -4.27
C LEU A 93 -1.35 2.63 -2.97
N GLY A 94 -1.29 1.98 -1.82
CA GLY A 94 -1.51 2.62 -0.52
C GLY A 94 -0.53 3.77 -0.27
N ILE A 95 0.77 3.57 -0.53
CA ILE A 95 1.78 4.61 -0.37
C ILE A 95 1.57 5.75 -1.40
N LEU A 96 1.21 5.43 -2.65
CA LEU A 96 0.91 6.43 -3.67
C LEU A 96 -0.29 7.30 -3.28
N VAL A 97 -1.39 6.69 -2.83
CA VAL A 97 -2.60 7.40 -2.37
C VAL A 97 -2.27 8.28 -1.15
N THR A 98 -1.53 7.74 -0.17
CA THR A 98 -1.07 8.52 0.98
C THR A 98 -0.25 9.72 0.55
N GLY A 99 0.65 9.54 -0.41
CA GLY A 99 1.46 10.62 -0.93
C GLY A 99 0.66 11.68 -1.68
N LEU A 100 -0.35 11.30 -2.47
CA LEU A 100 -1.26 12.24 -3.13
C LEU A 100 -2.09 13.01 -2.09
N PHE A 101 -2.52 12.31 -1.04
CA PHE A 101 -3.24 12.93 0.06
C PHE A 101 -2.38 13.98 0.79
N LEU A 102 -1.12 13.67 1.09
CA LEU A 102 -0.19 14.63 1.67
C LEU A 102 0.07 15.83 0.72
N ASP A 103 0.21 15.58 -0.58
CA ASP A 103 0.34 16.64 -1.58
C ASP A 103 -0.91 17.56 -1.60
N MET A 104 -2.11 17.04 -1.37
CA MET A 104 -3.34 17.84 -1.27
C MET A 104 -3.41 18.69 0.02
N LEU A 105 -2.78 18.23 1.09
CA LEU A 105 -2.72 18.96 2.37
C LEU A 105 -1.72 20.12 2.36
N GLU A 106 -0.87 20.20 1.36
CA GLU A 106 0.08 21.28 1.19
C GLU A 106 -0.65 22.56 0.71
N GLU A 107 -0.59 23.63 1.47
CA GLU A 107 -1.34 24.90 1.21
C GLU A 107 -1.04 25.53 -0.16
N SER A 108 0.12 25.20 -0.74
CA SER A 108 0.58 25.73 -2.04
C SER A 108 0.17 24.86 -3.24
N SER A 109 -0.40 23.67 -3.02
CA SER A 109 -0.65 22.74 -4.11
C SER A 109 -1.97 23.02 -4.83
N LYS A 110 -1.89 23.17 -6.16
CA LYS A 110 -3.08 23.26 -7.01
C LYS A 110 -3.70 21.87 -7.17
N ALA A 111 -5.00 21.75 -6.95
CA ALA A 111 -5.74 20.47 -7.07
C ALA A 111 -5.52 19.80 -8.44
N SER A 112 -5.44 20.59 -9.52
CA SER A 112 -5.19 20.05 -10.87
C SER A 112 -3.80 19.39 -11.00
N LEU A 113 -2.78 19.89 -10.29
CA LEU A 113 -1.44 19.29 -10.28
C LEU A 113 -1.44 17.95 -9.55
N VAL A 114 -2.12 17.87 -8.40
CA VAL A 114 -2.25 16.64 -7.63
C VAL A 114 -3.05 15.59 -8.42
N PHE A 115 -4.13 16.01 -9.06
CA PHE A 115 -4.93 15.13 -9.93
C PHE A 115 -4.09 14.57 -11.10
N ARG A 116 -3.26 15.40 -11.74
CA ARG A 116 -2.35 14.96 -12.81
C ARG A 116 -1.29 13.97 -12.32
N LYS A 117 -0.75 14.17 -11.11
CA LYS A 117 0.15 13.20 -10.46
C LYS A 117 -0.59 11.88 -10.18
N GLY A 118 -1.85 11.96 -9.74
CA GLY A 118 -2.70 10.79 -9.49
C GLY A 118 -2.95 9.97 -10.76
N ILE A 119 -3.34 10.64 -11.87
CA ILE A 119 -3.53 9.98 -13.17
C ILE A 119 -2.23 9.32 -13.62
N LYS A 120 -1.08 10.01 -13.53
CA LYS A 120 0.22 9.43 -13.90
C LYS A 120 0.49 8.15 -13.08
N ALA A 121 0.30 8.19 -11.77
CA ALA A 121 0.51 7.04 -10.88
C ALA A 121 -0.43 5.89 -11.22
N PHE A 122 -1.70 6.18 -11.48
CA PHE A 122 -2.70 5.19 -11.88
C PHE A 122 -2.35 4.52 -13.21
N VAL A 123 -1.97 5.29 -14.22
CA VAL A 123 -1.54 4.76 -15.53
C VAL A 123 -0.33 3.85 -15.38
N VAL A 124 0.68 4.26 -14.58
CA VAL A 124 1.86 3.44 -14.32
C VAL A 124 1.47 2.12 -13.65
N ALA A 125 0.56 2.14 -12.67
CA ALA A 125 0.07 0.93 -12.02
C ALA A 125 -0.67 0.01 -13.01
N CYS A 126 -1.56 0.55 -13.84
CA CYS A 126 -2.27 -0.21 -14.88
C CYS A 126 -1.30 -0.85 -15.88
N VAL A 127 -0.32 -0.08 -16.38
CA VAL A 127 0.70 -0.60 -17.30
C VAL A 127 1.51 -1.72 -16.63
N SER A 128 1.88 -1.55 -15.35
CA SER A 128 2.61 -2.59 -14.61
C SER A 128 1.80 -3.89 -14.50
N VAL A 129 0.50 -3.80 -14.23
CA VAL A 129 -0.40 -4.96 -14.18
C VAL A 129 -0.49 -5.65 -15.53
N VAL A 130 -0.65 -4.88 -16.62
CA VAL A 130 -0.71 -5.44 -17.98
C VAL A 130 0.60 -6.15 -18.32
N VAL A 131 1.75 -5.50 -18.10
CA VAL A 131 3.07 -6.08 -18.38
C VAL A 131 3.28 -7.35 -17.57
N TYR A 132 2.97 -7.31 -16.25
CA TYR A 132 3.04 -8.49 -15.40
C TYR A 132 2.16 -9.64 -15.92
N THR A 133 0.92 -9.35 -16.28
CA THR A 133 -0.03 -10.35 -16.79
C THR A 133 0.47 -10.99 -18.08
N VAL A 134 1.01 -10.19 -19.01
CA VAL A 134 1.59 -10.70 -20.27
C VAL A 134 2.78 -11.62 -19.98
N ILE A 135 3.73 -11.18 -19.17
CA ILE A 135 4.92 -11.98 -18.80
C ILE A 135 4.51 -13.26 -18.09
N SER A 136 3.58 -13.16 -17.13
CA SER A 136 3.09 -14.33 -16.39
C SER A 136 2.45 -15.37 -17.31
N ARG A 137 1.62 -14.94 -18.27
CA ARG A 137 1.01 -15.85 -19.27
C ARG A 137 2.01 -16.46 -20.23
N MET A 138 3.09 -15.76 -20.56
CA MET A 138 4.15 -16.31 -21.42
C MET A 138 4.96 -17.40 -20.69
N ILE A 139 5.19 -17.23 -19.38
CA ILE A 139 5.97 -18.18 -18.57
C ILE A 139 5.09 -19.34 -18.10
N TYR A 140 3.86 -19.07 -17.69
CA TYR A 140 2.90 -20.05 -17.19
C TYR A 140 1.60 -20.00 -18.00
N PRO A 141 1.55 -20.64 -19.19
CA PRO A 141 0.36 -20.63 -20.05
C PRO A 141 -0.84 -21.35 -19.41
N GLN A 142 -0.60 -22.30 -18.52
CA GLN A 142 -1.62 -23.00 -17.73
C GLN A 142 -1.39 -22.69 -16.24
N LEU A 143 -2.26 -21.88 -15.68
CA LEU A 143 -2.25 -21.60 -14.25
C LEU A 143 -3.02 -22.71 -13.52
N ASP A 144 -2.38 -23.34 -12.55
CA ASP A 144 -3.02 -24.32 -11.68
C ASP A 144 -4.14 -23.69 -10.86
N ALA A 145 -5.17 -24.48 -10.53
CA ALA A 145 -6.32 -24.04 -9.74
C ALA A 145 -5.98 -23.73 -8.26
N TYR A 146 -4.68 -23.71 -7.92
CA TYR A 146 -4.23 -23.45 -6.55
C TYR A 146 -4.61 -22.04 -6.10
N ASN A 147 -5.40 -21.96 -5.03
CA ASN A 147 -5.86 -20.70 -4.42
C ASN A 147 -6.50 -19.68 -5.40
N GLY A 148 -7.08 -20.15 -6.50
CA GLY A 148 -7.77 -19.28 -7.46
C GLY A 148 -6.84 -18.60 -8.45
N LEU A 149 -5.59 -19.04 -8.61
CA LEU A 149 -4.66 -18.53 -9.63
C LEU A 149 -5.23 -18.65 -11.03
N ASP A 150 -6.02 -19.69 -11.31
CA ASP A 150 -6.74 -19.90 -12.56
C ASP A 150 -7.82 -18.83 -12.86
N GLN A 151 -8.28 -18.13 -11.79
CA GLN A 151 -9.27 -17.06 -11.87
C GLN A 151 -8.62 -15.68 -12.09
N MET A 152 -7.31 -15.60 -12.05
CA MET A 152 -6.58 -14.34 -12.21
C MET A 152 -6.80 -13.73 -13.61
N GLY A 153 -7.21 -12.48 -13.62
CA GLY A 153 -7.53 -11.76 -14.86
C GLY A 153 -8.93 -12.03 -15.40
N LYS A 154 -9.73 -12.90 -14.78
CA LYS A 154 -11.16 -13.06 -15.08
C LYS A 154 -11.96 -12.06 -14.27
N LEU A 155 -12.03 -10.80 -14.73
CA LEU A 155 -12.83 -9.75 -14.10
C LEU A 155 -14.31 -9.95 -14.46
N ASP A 156 -15.11 -10.35 -13.46
CA ASP A 156 -16.55 -10.31 -13.55
C ASP A 156 -17.03 -8.93 -13.05
N LEU A 157 -17.27 -8.03 -13.99
CA LEU A 157 -17.72 -6.65 -13.71
C LEU A 157 -19.04 -6.61 -12.93
N ILE A 158 -19.90 -7.61 -13.09
CA ILE A 158 -21.20 -7.69 -12.40
C ILE A 158 -20.98 -7.97 -10.90
N ARG A 159 -19.96 -8.76 -10.57
CA ARG A 159 -19.62 -9.09 -9.17
C ARG A 159 -18.72 -8.06 -8.50
N LEU A 160 -18.12 -7.15 -9.26
CA LEU A 160 -17.16 -6.17 -8.75
C LEU A 160 -17.70 -5.34 -7.56
N PRO A 161 -18.91 -4.76 -7.57
CA PRO A 161 -19.43 -4.02 -6.42
C PRO A 161 -19.55 -4.87 -5.15
N ARG A 162 -19.99 -6.12 -5.30
CA ARG A 162 -20.09 -7.07 -4.18
C ARG A 162 -18.70 -7.44 -3.64
N LEU A 163 -17.72 -7.61 -4.50
CA LEU A 163 -16.32 -7.90 -4.09
C LEU A 163 -15.72 -6.71 -3.33
N ILE A 164 -15.96 -5.49 -3.80
CA ILE A 164 -15.53 -4.27 -3.10
C ILE A 164 -16.14 -4.19 -1.70
N LEU A 165 -17.45 -4.34 -1.58
CA LEU A 165 -18.14 -4.32 -0.27
C LEU A 165 -17.61 -5.43 0.66
N ARG A 166 -17.39 -6.63 0.13
CA ARG A 166 -16.85 -7.76 0.88
C ARG A 166 -15.40 -7.48 1.36
N SER A 167 -14.57 -6.82 0.54
CA SER A 167 -13.22 -6.43 0.93
C SER A 167 -13.25 -5.43 2.09
N TYR A 168 -14.11 -4.41 2.05
CA TYR A 168 -14.29 -3.48 3.17
C TYR A 168 -14.78 -4.18 4.43
N LYS A 169 -15.72 -5.13 4.29
CA LYS A 169 -16.19 -5.95 5.42
C LYS A 169 -15.03 -6.73 6.04
N TRP A 170 -14.18 -7.38 5.24
CA TRP A 170 -13.02 -8.11 5.74
C TRP A 170 -11.99 -7.21 6.43
N VAL A 171 -11.76 -6.00 5.92
CA VAL A 171 -10.90 -5.02 6.59
C VAL A 171 -11.48 -4.63 7.95
N ALA A 172 -12.78 -4.35 8.03
CA ALA A 172 -13.45 -4.04 9.30
C ALA A 172 -13.40 -5.24 10.27
N GLU A 173 -13.62 -6.44 9.80
CA GLU A 173 -13.49 -7.68 10.59
C GLU A 173 -12.07 -7.84 11.13
N TYR A 174 -11.05 -7.60 10.31
CA TYR A 174 -9.65 -7.74 10.71
C TYR A 174 -9.23 -6.74 11.78
N PHE A 175 -9.64 -5.48 11.66
CA PHE A 175 -9.21 -4.42 12.58
C PHE A 175 -10.11 -4.25 13.80
N ILE A 176 -11.41 -4.51 13.69
CA ILE A 176 -12.41 -4.19 14.73
C ILE A 176 -12.93 -5.44 15.41
N LEU A 177 -13.24 -6.50 14.65
CA LEU A 177 -13.73 -7.75 15.21
C LEU A 177 -12.56 -8.62 15.65
N LYS A 178 -12.83 -9.59 16.52
CA LYS A 178 -11.83 -10.59 16.97
C LYS A 178 -11.80 -11.75 15.97
N PRO A 179 -11.02 -11.65 14.86
CA PRO A 179 -11.12 -12.59 13.73
C PRO A 179 -10.57 -13.99 14.07
N PHE A 180 -9.74 -14.10 15.13
CA PHE A 180 -9.08 -15.35 15.49
C PHE A 180 -9.27 -15.66 16.97
N SER A 181 -9.59 -16.89 17.28
CA SER A 181 -9.80 -17.40 18.66
C SER A 181 -8.55 -17.30 19.55
N PHE A 182 -7.36 -17.29 18.96
CA PHE A 182 -6.09 -17.22 19.67
C PHE A 182 -5.66 -15.76 20.05
N ILE A 183 -6.37 -14.73 19.57
CA ILE A 183 -6.08 -13.36 19.98
C ILE A 183 -6.63 -13.15 21.39
N SER A 184 -5.77 -12.73 22.31
CA SER A 184 -6.19 -12.40 23.67
C SER A 184 -7.18 -11.23 23.67
N GLY A 185 -8.13 -11.23 24.63
CA GLY A 185 -9.10 -10.14 24.77
C GLY A 185 -8.42 -8.79 24.95
N THR A 186 -7.33 -8.74 25.72
CA THR A 186 -6.52 -7.53 25.94
C THR A 186 -5.90 -7.00 24.65
N ALA A 187 -5.30 -7.87 23.84
CA ALA A 187 -4.72 -7.47 22.56
C ALA A 187 -5.78 -6.93 21.59
N TRP A 188 -6.95 -7.53 21.57
CA TRP A 188 -8.08 -7.03 20.77
C TRP A 188 -8.55 -5.64 21.22
N VAL A 189 -8.73 -5.43 22.55
CA VAL A 189 -9.12 -4.12 23.09
C VAL A 189 -8.08 -3.06 22.74
N LEU A 190 -6.78 -3.34 22.91
CA LEU A 190 -5.71 -2.43 22.55
C LEU A 190 -5.73 -2.07 21.05
N ASN A 191 -6.00 -3.03 20.17
CA ASN A 191 -6.10 -2.78 18.75
C ASN A 191 -7.28 -1.85 18.43
N VAL A 192 -8.47 -2.13 18.97
CA VAL A 192 -9.67 -1.29 18.75
C VAL A 192 -9.45 0.12 19.29
N VAL A 193 -8.90 0.26 20.51
CA VAL A 193 -8.59 1.57 21.11
C VAL A 193 -7.57 2.32 20.23
N SER A 194 -6.54 1.67 19.74
CA SER A 194 -5.55 2.29 18.85
C SER A 194 -6.17 2.77 17.53
N CYS A 195 -7.05 1.98 16.92
CA CYS A 195 -7.78 2.38 15.72
C CYS A 195 -8.68 3.61 15.97
N LEU A 196 -9.42 3.62 17.09
CA LEU A 196 -10.29 4.74 17.46
C LEU A 196 -9.48 6.01 17.75
N LEU A 197 -8.38 5.89 18.50
CA LEU A 197 -7.48 7.02 18.77
C LEU A 197 -6.88 7.58 17.49
N THR A 198 -6.43 6.72 16.58
CA THR A 198 -5.88 7.15 15.29
C THR A 198 -6.93 7.89 14.48
N ALA A 199 -8.15 7.36 14.38
CA ALA A 199 -9.24 8.01 13.69
C ALA A 199 -9.59 9.38 14.32
N ALA A 200 -9.67 9.45 15.65
CA ALA A 200 -9.94 10.69 16.38
C ALA A 200 -8.84 11.74 16.16
N LEU A 201 -7.57 11.34 16.19
CA LEU A 201 -6.42 12.24 15.94
C LEU A 201 -6.44 12.77 14.49
N VAL A 202 -6.73 11.92 13.52
CA VAL A 202 -6.85 12.32 12.10
C VAL A 202 -7.99 13.33 11.95
N ILE A 203 -9.17 13.05 12.48
CA ILE A 203 -10.33 13.96 12.42
C ILE A 203 -10.00 15.29 13.12
N ALA A 204 -9.44 15.25 14.33
CA ALA A 204 -9.06 16.45 15.07
C ALA A 204 -8.03 17.30 14.31
N PHE A 205 -7.06 16.65 13.66
CA PHE A 205 -6.07 17.33 12.82
C PHE A 205 -6.72 18.03 11.62
N PHE A 206 -7.65 17.37 10.94
CA PHE A 206 -8.41 17.96 9.83
C PHE A 206 -9.24 19.17 10.26
N ILE A 207 -9.94 19.05 11.40
CA ILE A 207 -10.75 20.15 11.95
C ILE A 207 -9.85 21.34 12.33
N LYS A 208 -8.76 21.08 13.05
CA LYS A 208 -7.83 22.12 13.52
C LYS A 208 -7.20 22.91 12.36
N LYS A 209 -6.80 22.23 11.29
CA LYS A 209 -6.13 22.85 10.14
C LYS A 209 -7.12 23.46 9.12
N LYS A 210 -8.43 23.30 9.31
CA LYS A 210 -9.49 23.80 8.39
C LYS A 210 -9.28 23.39 6.91
N TYR A 211 -8.64 22.26 6.66
CA TYR A 211 -8.37 21.77 5.30
C TYR A 211 -9.63 21.59 4.46
N TYR A 212 -10.79 21.35 5.08
CA TYR A 212 -12.08 21.24 4.40
C TYR A 212 -12.46 22.55 3.67
N ARG A 213 -11.95 23.73 4.08
CA ARG A 213 -12.21 25.00 3.38
C ARG A 213 -11.47 25.09 2.05
N ASN A 214 -10.27 24.53 1.95
CA ASN A 214 -9.45 24.63 0.75
C ASN A 214 -9.92 23.69 -0.37
N VAL A 215 -10.59 22.59 -0.01
CA VAL A 215 -11.16 21.63 -0.98
C VAL A 215 -12.37 22.19 -1.71
N TRP A 216 -13.12 23.14 -1.09
CA TRP A 216 -14.35 23.72 -1.68
C TRP A 216 -14.12 25.07 -2.36
N THR A 217 -12.92 25.65 -2.25
CA THR A 217 -12.60 26.98 -2.80
C THR A 217 -11.68 26.95 -4.02
N THR A 218 -11.29 25.76 -4.48
CA THR A 218 -10.51 25.50 -5.70
C THR A 218 -11.34 24.78 -6.76
#